data_a1b12e52f8d2d21c3801258bf9d9a08c
#
_entry.id   a1b12e52f8d2d21c3801258bf9d9a08c
#
_cell.length_a   1.000
_cell.length_b   1.000
_cell.length_c   1.000
_cell.angle_alpha   90.00
_cell.angle_beta   90.00
_cell.angle_gamma   90.00
#
_symmetry.space_group_name_H-M   'P 1'
#
loop_
_entity.id
_entity.type
_entity.pdbx_description
1 polymer ?
#
loop_
_entity_poly.entity_id
_entity_poly.type
_entity_poly.pdbx_seq_one_letter_code
_entity_poly.pdbx_strand_id
1 'polypeptide(L)'
;MDKQFHIENRKALMDTLPEGGVAVLFSGNPPHRSADASYNFSVNRNFLYMTGICRENLTLMLLKKDGKVQERLYIDPLNERYQKWIGRQLTPEQATEVSGIEDVRENTNFMAELGTELNGYSCTGLWLDLFRYKIGDEQSFEQKLAHDLSKKYPGSDIHSLSNTVFNARRNKKPCELEKIRKAIAITDDGINNMMRHSKPGMFEYEFEANFMYELIRQGARTPAFGTILASGDSATILHYVENNRQTEDGQLLLLDLGADWEGYCADISRTFPVNGKFTARQAVLYSIVLEANRCAIAFAKPGVTQNDINEIVKAYYTEALTEIGLITKPEEVARYYYHGCAHSLGLDVHDVGDKDQPLVPGVVTTIEPGLYIAEEGIGIRIEDDIVITETGCEVLSADIIKEIADIEAFMAK
;
A
#
# COMPACT_ATOMS: atom_id res chain seq x y z
N MET A 1 -5.83 12.35 10.15
CA MET A 1 -7.20 12.53 9.57
C MET A 1 -8.07 13.20 10.60
N ASP A 2 -9.07 13.98 10.16
CA ASP A 2 -10.14 14.45 11.05
C ASP A 2 -11.07 13.26 11.36
N LYS A 3 -11.57 13.17 12.61
CA LYS A 3 -12.55 12.17 13.03
C LYS A 3 -13.82 12.14 12.15
N GLN A 4 -14.17 13.28 11.52
CA GLN A 4 -15.33 13.39 10.61
C GLN A 4 -15.20 12.44 9.42
N PHE A 5 -13.99 12.26 8.88
CA PHE A 5 -13.71 11.30 7.80
C PHE A 5 -14.12 9.87 8.21
N HIS A 6 -13.76 9.44 9.41
CA HIS A 6 -14.06 8.10 9.91
C HIS A 6 -15.56 7.92 10.21
N ILE A 7 -16.22 8.95 10.75
CA ILE A 7 -17.67 8.97 10.99
C ILE A 7 -18.43 8.78 9.67
N GLU A 8 -18.05 9.53 8.62
CA GLU A 8 -18.68 9.43 7.31
C GLU A 8 -18.47 8.06 6.66
N ASN A 9 -17.28 7.48 6.81
CA ASN A 9 -16.98 6.14 6.28
C ASN A 9 -17.83 5.06 6.97
N ARG A 10 -17.97 5.10 8.31
CA ARG A 10 -18.85 4.18 9.04
C ARG A 10 -20.32 4.36 8.67
N LYS A 11 -20.76 5.61 8.53
CA LYS A 11 -22.12 5.90 8.06
C LYS A 11 -22.37 5.30 6.68
N ALA A 12 -21.48 5.56 5.72
CA ALA A 12 -21.59 5.03 4.36
C ALA A 12 -21.61 3.49 4.33
N LEU A 13 -20.79 2.83 5.16
CA LEU A 13 -20.82 1.37 5.33
C LEU A 13 -22.20 0.92 5.85
N MET A 14 -22.70 1.53 6.91
CA MET A 14 -23.95 1.13 7.54
C MET A 14 -25.18 1.42 6.68
N ASP A 15 -25.11 2.41 5.79
CA ASP A 15 -26.17 2.68 4.83
C ASP A 15 -26.38 1.51 3.84
N THR A 16 -25.34 0.69 3.58
CA THR A 16 -25.42 -0.49 2.72
C THR A 16 -25.99 -1.73 3.42
N LEU A 17 -26.02 -1.77 4.74
CA LEU A 17 -26.46 -2.92 5.52
C LEU A 17 -27.98 -2.88 5.75
N PRO A 18 -28.66 -4.05 5.79
CA PRO A 18 -30.08 -4.10 6.12
C PRO A 18 -30.34 -3.73 7.58
N GLU A 19 -31.58 -3.43 7.91
CA GLU A 19 -32.04 -3.32 9.30
C GLU A 19 -31.78 -4.64 10.06
N GLY A 20 -31.27 -4.56 11.27
CA GLY A 20 -30.83 -5.72 12.05
C GLY A 20 -29.44 -6.24 11.72
N GLY A 21 -28.73 -5.60 10.76
CA GLY A 21 -27.37 -5.97 10.41
C GLY A 21 -26.36 -5.61 11.51
N VAL A 22 -25.43 -6.53 11.78
CA VAL A 22 -24.30 -6.36 12.71
C VAL A 22 -23.01 -6.45 11.92
N ALA A 23 -22.18 -5.39 11.95
CA ALA A 23 -20.87 -5.39 11.32
C ALA A 23 -19.75 -5.36 12.37
N VAL A 24 -18.73 -6.17 12.20
CA VAL A 24 -17.59 -6.24 13.12
C VAL A 24 -16.27 -6.20 12.35
N LEU A 25 -15.38 -5.30 12.80
CA LEU A 25 -14.00 -5.20 12.32
C LEU A 25 -13.03 -5.26 13.51
N PHE A 26 -11.87 -5.87 13.27
CA PHE A 26 -10.81 -6.00 14.27
C PHE A 26 -9.57 -5.24 13.81
N SER A 27 -8.85 -4.63 14.77
CA SER A 27 -7.57 -3.98 14.47
C SER A 27 -6.45 -5.00 14.20
N GLY A 28 -6.60 -6.21 14.70
CA GLY A 28 -5.59 -7.25 14.66
C GLY A 28 -4.63 -7.22 15.85
N ASN A 29 -3.69 -8.17 15.83
CA ASN A 29 -2.62 -8.32 16.82
C ASN A 29 -1.28 -8.52 16.09
N PRO A 30 -0.15 -8.13 16.69
CA PRO A 30 1.16 -8.38 16.09
C PRO A 30 1.41 -9.90 15.98
N PRO A 31 1.91 -10.39 14.84
CA PRO A 31 2.28 -11.81 14.71
C PRO A 31 3.38 -12.19 15.71
N HIS A 32 3.31 -13.39 16.28
CA HIS A 32 4.34 -13.92 17.15
C HIS A 32 5.64 -14.15 16.34
N ARG A 33 6.77 -13.71 16.88
CA ARG A 33 8.09 -13.85 16.25
C ARG A 33 8.89 -15.00 16.85
N SER A 34 9.20 -14.90 18.15
CA SER A 34 10.05 -15.86 18.86
C SER A 34 10.01 -15.60 20.35
N ALA A 35 9.92 -16.64 21.18
CA ALA A 35 9.85 -16.56 22.63
C ALA A 35 8.75 -15.57 23.11
N ASP A 36 9.12 -14.48 23.75
CA ASP A 36 8.21 -13.42 24.20
C ASP A 36 8.16 -12.20 23.24
N ALA A 37 8.81 -12.30 22.07
CA ALA A 37 8.85 -11.22 21.09
C ALA A 37 7.80 -11.39 19.98
N SER A 38 7.22 -10.28 19.55
CA SER A 38 6.35 -10.20 18.38
C SER A 38 7.03 -9.42 17.24
N TYR A 39 6.53 -9.60 16.00
CA TYR A 39 6.83 -8.69 14.91
C TYR A 39 6.18 -7.33 15.17
N ASN A 40 6.59 -6.32 14.41
CA ASN A 40 5.94 -5.01 14.46
C ASN A 40 4.45 -5.14 14.15
N PHE A 41 3.63 -4.44 14.92
CA PHE A 41 2.20 -4.38 14.69
C PHE A 41 1.89 -3.57 13.44
N SER A 42 1.05 -4.12 12.58
CA SER A 42 0.41 -3.41 11.48
C SER A 42 -1.09 -3.53 11.65
N VAL A 43 -1.77 -2.41 11.77
CA VAL A 43 -3.22 -2.37 11.95
C VAL A 43 -3.93 -2.86 10.68
N ASN A 44 -5.04 -3.60 10.86
CA ASN A 44 -5.94 -3.92 9.74
C ASN A 44 -6.39 -2.63 9.04
N ARG A 45 -6.16 -2.54 7.74
CA ARG A 45 -6.38 -1.31 6.96
C ARG A 45 -7.85 -0.90 6.91
N ASN A 46 -8.78 -1.86 6.89
CA ASN A 46 -10.20 -1.58 6.94
C ASN A 46 -10.65 -1.05 8.31
N PHE A 47 -10.09 -1.59 9.40
CA PHE A 47 -10.31 -1.05 10.74
C PHE A 47 -9.76 0.38 10.87
N LEU A 48 -8.53 0.63 10.39
CA LEU A 48 -7.92 1.96 10.38
C LEU A 48 -8.79 2.96 9.59
N TYR A 49 -9.27 2.57 8.40
CA TYR A 49 -10.14 3.40 7.57
C TYR A 49 -11.45 3.79 8.27
N MET A 50 -11.99 2.88 9.09
CA MET A 50 -13.24 3.11 9.84
C MET A 50 -13.05 3.88 11.15
N THR A 51 -11.87 3.83 11.78
CA THR A 51 -11.69 4.35 13.15
C THR A 51 -10.59 5.42 13.30
N GLY A 52 -9.60 5.45 12.42
CA GLY A 52 -8.39 6.26 12.57
C GLY A 52 -7.42 5.78 13.65
N ILE A 53 -7.71 4.67 14.32
CA ILE A 53 -6.93 4.19 15.47
C ILE A 53 -5.94 3.12 15.02
N CYS A 54 -4.64 3.37 15.25
CA CYS A 54 -3.56 2.42 15.02
C CYS A 54 -3.10 1.83 16.36
N ARG A 55 -3.87 0.89 16.90
CA ARG A 55 -3.59 0.12 18.13
C ARG A 55 -4.05 -1.32 17.96
N GLU A 56 -3.32 -2.23 18.59
CA GLU A 56 -3.65 -3.67 18.61
C GLU A 56 -4.86 -3.98 19.50
N ASN A 57 -5.45 -5.14 19.29
CA ASN A 57 -6.49 -5.74 20.12
C ASN A 57 -7.75 -4.89 20.31
N LEU A 58 -8.14 -4.14 19.29
CA LEU A 58 -9.38 -3.36 19.29
C LEU A 58 -10.45 -4.02 18.40
N THR A 59 -11.72 -3.80 18.78
CA THR A 59 -12.85 -4.32 18.00
C THR A 59 -13.88 -3.21 17.79
N LEU A 60 -14.29 -2.99 16.55
CA LEU A 60 -15.39 -2.11 16.20
C LEU A 60 -16.64 -2.96 15.93
N MET A 61 -17.73 -2.69 16.61
CA MET A 61 -19.05 -3.28 16.32
C MET A 61 -20.04 -2.18 15.96
N LEU A 62 -20.65 -2.32 14.81
CA LEU A 62 -21.66 -1.42 14.26
C LEU A 62 -22.99 -2.17 14.14
N LEU A 63 -24.07 -1.57 14.60
CA LEU A 63 -25.40 -2.17 14.57
C LEU A 63 -26.39 -1.22 13.93
N LYS A 64 -27.28 -1.76 13.06
CA LYS A 64 -28.41 -1.01 12.51
C LYS A 64 -29.67 -1.52 13.15
N LYS A 65 -30.28 -0.71 14.02
CA LYS A 65 -31.43 -1.11 14.82
C LYS A 65 -32.44 0.04 14.99
N ASP A 66 -33.68 -0.22 14.72
CA ASP A 66 -34.79 0.75 14.83
C ASP A 66 -34.51 2.03 13.99
N GLY A 67 -33.94 1.86 12.79
CA GLY A 67 -33.57 2.96 11.88
C GLY A 67 -32.38 3.78 12.37
N LYS A 68 -31.66 3.35 13.41
CA LYS A 68 -30.48 4.04 13.97
C LYS A 68 -29.24 3.17 13.86
N VAL A 69 -28.09 3.82 13.69
CA VAL A 69 -26.78 3.19 13.81
C VAL A 69 -26.29 3.35 15.25
N GLN A 70 -25.88 2.24 15.86
CA GLN A 70 -25.15 2.21 17.13
C GLN A 70 -23.72 1.79 16.84
N GLU A 71 -22.77 2.54 17.36
CA GLU A 71 -21.33 2.29 17.20
C GLU A 71 -20.73 1.95 18.56
N ARG A 72 -20.04 0.82 18.68
CA ARG A 72 -19.35 0.40 19.89
C ARG A 72 -17.90 0.08 19.58
N LEU A 73 -16.99 0.69 20.30
CA LEU A 73 -15.57 0.39 20.20
C LEU A 73 -15.11 -0.32 21.47
N TYR A 74 -14.52 -1.49 21.29
CA TYR A 74 -13.98 -2.29 22.40
C TYR A 74 -12.48 -2.12 22.46
N ILE A 75 -11.96 -1.75 23.62
CA ILE A 75 -10.54 -1.53 23.91
C ILE A 75 -10.10 -2.40 25.09
N ASP A 76 -8.79 -2.58 25.25
CA ASP A 76 -8.26 -3.29 26.40
C ASP A 76 -8.59 -2.57 27.71
N PRO A 77 -8.96 -3.30 28.78
CA PRO A 77 -9.13 -2.70 30.09
C PRO A 77 -7.84 -2.03 30.55
N LEU A 78 -7.97 -0.86 31.16
CA LEU A 78 -6.82 -0.12 31.67
C LEU A 78 -6.17 -0.88 32.85
N ASN A 79 -4.86 -1.10 32.75
CA ASN A 79 -4.10 -1.84 33.74
C ASN A 79 -2.77 -1.13 34.06
N GLU A 80 -2.65 -0.55 35.24
CA GLU A 80 -1.46 0.21 35.67
C GLU A 80 -0.17 -0.63 35.64
N ARG A 81 -0.24 -1.92 36.00
CA ARG A 81 0.92 -2.81 35.99
C ARG A 81 1.37 -3.04 34.53
N TYR A 82 0.44 -3.28 33.64
CA TYR A 82 0.72 -3.49 32.22
C TYR A 82 1.30 -2.23 31.58
N GLN A 83 0.76 -1.06 31.92
CA GLN A 83 1.30 0.22 31.41
C GLN A 83 2.76 0.47 31.84
N LYS A 84 3.18 -0.03 33.00
CA LYS A 84 4.58 0.07 33.45
C LYS A 84 5.53 -0.82 32.65
N TRP A 85 5.01 -1.85 31.99
CA TRP A 85 5.80 -2.80 31.19
C TRP A 85 5.86 -2.43 29.72
N ILE A 86 4.74 -2.05 29.12
CA ILE A 86 4.63 -1.88 27.68
C ILE A 86 4.33 -0.45 27.23
N GLY A 87 4.11 0.47 28.18
CA GLY A 87 3.75 1.86 27.87
C GLY A 87 2.27 2.15 28.05
N ARG A 88 1.86 3.35 27.65
CA ARG A 88 0.50 3.84 27.86
C ARG A 88 -0.52 3.12 26.99
N GLN A 89 -1.59 2.62 27.61
CA GLN A 89 -2.75 2.09 26.92
C GLN A 89 -3.64 3.22 26.37
N LEU A 90 -4.44 2.91 25.36
CA LEU A 90 -5.46 3.81 24.82
C LEU A 90 -6.58 3.99 25.85
N THR A 91 -6.91 5.25 26.18
CA THR A 91 -8.05 5.54 27.06
C THR A 91 -9.34 5.70 26.26
N PRO A 92 -10.53 5.53 26.90
CA PRO A 92 -11.80 5.78 26.22
C PRO A 92 -11.91 7.19 25.61
N GLU A 93 -11.42 8.22 26.33
CA GLU A 93 -11.45 9.61 25.87
C GLU A 93 -10.59 9.80 24.61
N GLN A 94 -9.38 9.21 24.59
CA GLN A 94 -8.50 9.25 23.42
C GLN A 94 -9.11 8.50 22.23
N ALA A 95 -9.75 7.35 22.48
CA ALA A 95 -10.45 6.60 21.46
C ALA A 95 -11.59 7.42 20.82
N THR A 96 -12.39 8.08 21.67
CA THR A 96 -13.47 8.98 21.21
C THR A 96 -12.93 10.19 20.45
N GLU A 97 -11.84 10.80 20.91
CA GLU A 97 -11.22 11.95 20.26
C GLU A 97 -10.80 11.64 18.82
N VAL A 98 -10.20 10.47 18.59
CA VAL A 98 -9.71 10.03 17.28
C VAL A 98 -10.84 9.53 16.38
N SER A 99 -11.71 8.66 16.89
CA SER A 99 -12.70 7.95 16.07
C SER A 99 -14.06 8.63 15.99
N GLY A 100 -14.39 9.49 16.96
CA GLY A 100 -15.72 10.05 17.14
C GLY A 100 -16.75 9.06 17.71
N ILE A 101 -16.33 7.87 18.14
CA ILE A 101 -17.20 6.85 18.77
C ILE A 101 -17.31 7.16 20.26
N GLU A 102 -18.52 7.39 20.76
CA GLU A 102 -18.76 7.73 22.18
C GLU A 102 -18.92 6.50 23.09
N ASP A 103 -19.46 5.40 22.53
CA ASP A 103 -19.67 4.16 23.29
C ASP A 103 -18.39 3.27 23.23
N VAL A 104 -17.47 3.56 24.14
CA VAL A 104 -16.20 2.82 24.26
C VAL A 104 -16.30 1.86 25.45
N ARG A 105 -16.04 0.58 25.21
CA ARG A 105 -16.22 -0.54 26.15
C ARG A 105 -14.96 -1.36 26.32
N GLU A 106 -14.92 -2.22 27.32
CA GLU A 106 -13.83 -3.17 27.50
C GLU A 106 -13.97 -4.39 26.59
N ASN A 107 -12.88 -4.81 25.96
CA ASN A 107 -12.79 -5.95 25.05
C ASN A 107 -13.24 -7.28 25.67
N THR A 108 -13.10 -7.42 26.98
CA THR A 108 -13.58 -8.57 27.76
C THR A 108 -15.09 -8.81 27.63
N ASN A 109 -15.86 -7.80 27.29
CA ASN A 109 -17.32 -7.87 27.15
C ASN A 109 -17.77 -8.20 25.71
N PHE A 110 -16.89 -8.03 24.72
CA PHE A 110 -17.24 -8.11 23.30
C PHE A 110 -17.98 -9.39 22.91
N MET A 111 -17.42 -10.56 23.24
CA MET A 111 -18.03 -11.85 22.84
C MET A 111 -19.41 -12.10 23.47
N ALA A 112 -19.61 -11.67 24.71
CA ALA A 112 -20.91 -11.79 25.37
C ALA A 112 -21.95 -10.86 24.75
N GLU A 113 -21.56 -9.63 24.44
CA GLU A 113 -22.41 -8.64 23.80
C GLU A 113 -22.73 -9.03 22.35
N LEU A 114 -21.75 -9.50 21.58
CA LEU A 114 -21.99 -10.04 20.23
C LEU A 114 -23.00 -11.19 20.27
N GLY A 115 -22.84 -12.12 21.21
CA GLY A 115 -23.79 -13.21 21.42
C GLY A 115 -25.21 -12.72 21.72
N THR A 116 -25.35 -11.63 22.49
CA THR A 116 -26.64 -11.00 22.80
C THR A 116 -27.28 -10.42 21.52
N GLU A 117 -26.51 -9.71 20.70
CA GLU A 117 -27.03 -9.13 19.46
C GLU A 117 -27.42 -10.21 18.44
N LEU A 118 -26.62 -11.28 18.28
CA LEU A 118 -26.92 -12.39 17.38
C LEU A 118 -28.16 -13.19 17.80
N ASN A 119 -28.47 -13.24 19.09
CA ASN A 119 -29.72 -13.86 19.60
C ASN A 119 -30.93 -12.90 19.57
N GLY A 120 -30.71 -11.64 19.22
CA GLY A 120 -31.78 -10.65 19.14
C GLY A 120 -32.79 -10.97 18.04
N TYR A 121 -34.09 -10.77 18.32
CA TYR A 121 -35.17 -11.04 17.35
C TYR A 121 -35.06 -10.20 16.05
N SER A 122 -34.32 -9.09 16.08
CA SER A 122 -34.13 -8.20 14.92
C SER A 122 -32.83 -8.45 14.15
N CYS A 123 -31.97 -9.38 14.61
CA CYS A 123 -30.71 -9.65 13.90
C CYS A 123 -30.98 -10.34 12.56
N THR A 124 -30.50 -9.71 11.48
CA THR A 124 -30.64 -10.23 10.10
C THR A 124 -29.36 -10.85 9.56
N GLY A 125 -28.23 -10.67 10.25
CA GLY A 125 -26.96 -11.25 9.85
C GLY A 125 -25.75 -10.55 10.47
N LEU A 126 -24.60 -11.21 10.33
CA LEU A 126 -23.31 -10.73 10.77
C LEU A 126 -22.40 -10.48 9.57
N TRP A 127 -21.82 -9.29 9.49
CA TRP A 127 -20.87 -8.89 8.46
C TRP A 127 -19.46 -8.78 9.05
N LEU A 128 -18.51 -9.55 8.47
CA LEU A 128 -17.10 -9.60 8.88
C LEU A 128 -16.18 -9.29 7.70
N ASP A 129 -14.97 -8.84 7.96
CA ASP A 129 -13.93 -8.71 6.94
C ASP A 129 -13.34 -10.09 6.63
N LEU A 130 -13.89 -10.76 5.61
CA LEU A 130 -13.55 -12.14 5.27
C LEU A 130 -12.63 -12.26 4.06
N PHE A 131 -11.99 -11.18 3.64
CA PHE A 131 -11.08 -11.18 2.51
C PHE A 131 -9.93 -12.17 2.71
N ARG A 132 -9.57 -12.87 1.64
CA ARG A 132 -8.42 -13.77 1.58
C ARG A 132 -7.69 -13.53 0.25
N TYR A 133 -6.43 -13.17 0.31
CA TYR A 133 -5.63 -12.86 -0.87
C TYR A 133 -5.31 -14.12 -1.69
N LYS A 134 -4.85 -15.21 -1.02
CA LYS A 134 -4.56 -16.50 -1.64
C LYS A 134 -5.29 -17.63 -0.91
N ILE A 135 -5.70 -18.66 -1.66
CA ILE A 135 -6.41 -19.81 -1.08
C ILE A 135 -5.58 -20.55 -0.01
N GLY A 136 -4.25 -20.51 -0.14
CA GLY A 136 -3.32 -21.14 0.80
C GLY A 136 -2.94 -20.30 2.02
N ASP A 137 -3.41 -19.06 2.12
CA ASP A 137 -3.10 -18.21 3.28
C ASP A 137 -3.72 -18.80 4.55
N GLU A 138 -3.09 -18.55 5.69
CA GLU A 138 -3.69 -18.90 6.98
C GLU A 138 -5.01 -18.16 7.19
N GLN A 139 -5.94 -18.80 7.92
CA GLN A 139 -7.19 -18.15 8.26
C GLN A 139 -6.94 -16.97 9.20
N SER A 140 -7.51 -15.81 8.84
CA SER A 140 -7.55 -14.65 9.73
C SER A 140 -8.38 -14.96 10.99
N PHE A 141 -8.28 -14.09 12.00
CA PHE A 141 -9.12 -14.19 13.20
C PHE A 141 -10.60 -14.12 12.82
N GLU A 142 -10.98 -13.22 11.93
CA GLU A 142 -12.36 -13.04 11.44
C GLU A 142 -12.90 -14.30 10.75
N GLN A 143 -12.08 -14.97 9.95
CA GLN A 143 -12.46 -16.20 9.27
C GLN A 143 -12.64 -17.36 10.25
N LYS A 144 -11.76 -17.46 11.27
CA LYS A 144 -11.92 -18.45 12.36
C LYS A 144 -13.17 -18.17 13.17
N LEU A 145 -13.41 -16.89 13.52
CA LEU A 145 -14.61 -16.47 14.24
C LEU A 145 -15.89 -16.79 13.44
N ALA A 146 -15.91 -16.47 12.14
CA ALA A 146 -17.04 -16.79 11.24
C ALA A 146 -17.36 -18.30 11.25
N HIS A 147 -16.32 -19.14 11.15
CA HIS A 147 -16.46 -20.58 11.21
C HIS A 147 -17.03 -21.07 12.55
N ASP A 148 -16.55 -20.54 13.66
CA ASP A 148 -17.03 -20.92 14.99
C ASP A 148 -18.46 -20.45 15.27
N LEU A 149 -18.79 -19.22 14.83
CA LEU A 149 -20.13 -18.67 14.99
C LEU A 149 -21.14 -19.38 14.10
N SER A 150 -20.81 -19.81 12.88
CA SER A 150 -21.71 -20.57 12.01
C SER A 150 -22.15 -21.91 12.65
N LYS A 151 -21.31 -22.50 13.51
CA LYS A 151 -21.65 -23.70 14.25
C LYS A 151 -22.52 -23.43 15.48
N LYS A 152 -22.23 -22.30 16.18
CA LYS A 152 -22.94 -21.95 17.43
C LYS A 152 -24.29 -21.29 17.16
N TYR A 153 -24.40 -20.55 16.05
CA TYR A 153 -25.57 -19.80 15.63
C TYR A 153 -25.96 -20.21 14.19
N PRO A 154 -26.43 -21.45 13.96
CA PRO A 154 -26.67 -21.99 12.61
C PRO A 154 -27.85 -21.30 11.87
N GLY A 155 -28.62 -20.48 12.58
CA GLY A 155 -29.70 -19.67 12.00
C GLY A 155 -29.27 -18.24 11.65
N SER A 156 -28.01 -17.86 11.89
CA SER A 156 -27.50 -16.52 11.57
C SER A 156 -26.72 -16.55 10.26
N ASP A 157 -27.04 -15.66 9.34
CA ASP A 157 -26.30 -15.49 8.08
C ASP A 157 -25.01 -14.71 8.35
N ILE A 158 -23.89 -15.21 7.81
CA ILE A 158 -22.58 -14.54 7.91
C ILE A 158 -22.17 -14.09 6.51
N HIS A 159 -21.84 -12.82 6.38
CA HIS A 159 -21.53 -12.12 5.13
C HIS A 159 -20.14 -11.49 5.17
N SER A 160 -19.56 -11.23 3.99
CA SER A 160 -18.32 -10.47 3.89
C SER A 160 -18.58 -8.97 3.73
N LEU A 161 -17.85 -8.16 4.52
CA LEU A 161 -17.78 -6.69 4.37
C LEU A 161 -16.82 -6.26 3.28
N SER A 162 -15.89 -7.13 2.85
CA SER A 162 -14.68 -6.76 2.13
C SER A 162 -14.98 -5.92 0.90
N ASN A 163 -15.88 -6.36 0.02
CA ASN A 163 -16.20 -5.63 -1.21
C ASN A 163 -16.80 -4.23 -0.94
N THR A 164 -17.61 -4.09 0.12
CA THR A 164 -18.21 -2.80 0.48
C THR A 164 -17.15 -1.81 0.93
N VAL A 165 -16.23 -2.25 1.80
CA VAL A 165 -15.13 -1.42 2.29
C VAL A 165 -14.14 -1.12 1.17
N PHE A 166 -13.84 -2.10 0.31
CA PHE A 166 -12.94 -1.93 -0.84
C PHE A 166 -13.45 -0.86 -1.80
N ASN A 167 -14.75 -0.89 -2.13
CA ASN A 167 -15.37 0.13 -2.97
C ASN A 167 -15.29 1.53 -2.34
N ALA A 168 -15.44 1.64 -1.01
CA ALA A 168 -15.29 2.91 -0.30
C ALA A 168 -13.85 3.44 -0.29
N ARG A 169 -12.84 2.55 -0.19
CA ARG A 169 -11.41 2.89 -0.18
C ARG A 169 -10.85 3.22 -1.56
N ARG A 170 -11.50 2.75 -2.63
CA ARG A 170 -10.98 2.84 -4.00
C ARG A 170 -10.72 4.28 -4.43
N ASN A 171 -11.68 5.18 -4.19
CA ASN A 171 -11.59 6.58 -4.59
C ASN A 171 -11.12 7.42 -3.40
N LYS A 172 -9.91 7.95 -3.49
CA LYS A 172 -9.27 8.72 -2.41
C LYS A 172 -9.90 10.10 -2.28
N LYS A 173 -10.26 10.45 -1.07
CA LYS A 173 -10.70 11.80 -0.71
C LYS A 173 -9.48 12.74 -0.58
N PRO A 174 -9.64 14.06 -0.65
CA PRO A 174 -8.51 15.01 -0.56
C PRO A 174 -7.60 14.80 0.65
N CYS A 175 -8.16 14.49 1.82
CA CYS A 175 -7.37 14.24 3.04
C CYS A 175 -6.52 12.95 2.97
N GLU A 176 -6.93 11.96 2.17
CA GLU A 176 -6.13 10.75 1.90
C GLU A 176 -4.97 11.07 0.94
N LEU A 177 -5.25 11.87 -0.11
CA LEU A 177 -4.22 12.33 -1.04
C LEU A 177 -3.12 13.15 -0.35
N GLU A 178 -3.46 13.95 0.67
CA GLU A 178 -2.47 14.66 1.50
C GLU A 178 -1.51 13.69 2.22
N LYS A 179 -2.02 12.55 2.70
CA LYS A 179 -1.18 11.52 3.35
C LYS A 179 -0.27 10.82 2.35
N ILE A 180 -0.80 10.45 1.17
CA ILE A 180 -0.02 9.85 0.10
C ILE A 180 1.08 10.82 -0.36
N ARG A 181 0.78 12.09 -0.59
CA ARG A 181 1.78 13.12 -0.92
C ARG A 181 2.87 13.25 0.16
N LYS A 182 2.50 13.14 1.45
CA LYS A 182 3.49 13.16 2.53
C LYS A 182 4.37 11.92 2.51
N ALA A 183 3.80 10.73 2.25
CA ALA A 183 4.57 9.50 2.08
C ALA A 183 5.54 9.62 0.89
N ILE A 184 5.10 10.16 -0.25
CA ILE A 184 5.93 10.42 -1.43
C ILE A 184 7.06 11.41 -1.10
N ALA A 185 6.78 12.51 -0.41
CA ALA A 185 7.82 13.49 -0.04
C ALA A 185 8.90 12.90 0.89
N ILE A 186 8.51 12.02 1.84
CA ILE A 186 9.46 11.29 2.68
C ILE A 186 10.30 10.33 1.83
N THR A 187 9.68 9.68 0.86
CA THR A 187 10.35 8.76 -0.08
C THR A 187 11.36 9.50 -0.95
N ASP A 188 11.00 10.68 -1.48
CA ASP A 188 11.91 11.55 -2.24
C ASP A 188 13.16 11.94 -1.43
N ASP A 189 12.97 12.39 -0.19
CA ASP A 189 14.10 12.71 0.69
C ASP A 189 15.03 11.50 0.87
N GLY A 190 14.46 10.29 0.99
CA GLY A 190 15.22 9.04 1.08
C GLY A 190 16.01 8.73 -0.20
N ILE A 191 15.38 8.86 -1.38
CA ILE A 191 16.02 8.69 -2.68
C ILE A 191 17.16 9.70 -2.86
N ASN A 192 16.89 10.96 -2.55
CA ASN A 192 17.87 12.03 -2.61
C ASN A 192 19.07 11.78 -1.68
N ASN A 193 18.82 11.23 -0.48
CA ASN A 193 19.88 10.87 0.46
C ASN A 193 20.75 9.72 -0.08
N MET A 194 20.14 8.69 -0.68
CA MET A 194 20.87 7.60 -1.32
C MET A 194 21.74 8.10 -2.47
N MET A 195 21.21 8.92 -3.39
CA MET A 195 21.97 9.46 -4.52
C MET A 195 23.17 10.32 -4.07
N ARG A 196 23.01 11.15 -3.01
CA ARG A 196 24.12 11.98 -2.48
C ARG A 196 25.28 11.16 -1.90
N HIS A 197 24.99 10.00 -1.34
CA HIS A 197 25.99 9.15 -0.70
C HIS A 197 26.47 8.02 -1.59
N SER A 198 25.88 7.87 -2.79
CA SER A 198 26.19 6.79 -3.72
C SER A 198 27.64 6.84 -4.19
N LYS A 199 28.31 5.70 -4.14
CA LYS A 199 29.65 5.46 -4.69
C LYS A 199 29.85 3.98 -4.96
N PRO A 200 30.67 3.60 -5.95
CA PRO A 200 31.05 2.22 -6.18
C PRO A 200 31.66 1.59 -4.93
N GLY A 201 31.39 0.30 -4.73
CA GLY A 201 31.88 -0.48 -3.60
C GLY A 201 30.99 -0.45 -2.35
N MET A 202 29.91 0.33 -2.34
CA MET A 202 28.87 0.23 -1.30
C MET A 202 28.07 -1.07 -1.46
N PHE A 203 27.63 -1.63 -0.34
CA PHE A 203 26.65 -2.69 -0.36
C PHE A 203 25.22 -2.14 -0.51
N GLU A 204 24.33 -2.91 -1.13
CA GLU A 204 22.93 -2.52 -1.34
C GLU A 204 22.24 -2.18 -0.01
N TYR A 205 22.49 -2.90 1.09
CA TYR A 205 21.97 -2.58 2.42
C TYR A 205 22.48 -1.23 3.00
N GLU A 206 23.58 -0.66 2.50
CA GLU A 206 24.02 0.67 2.93
C GLU A 206 23.16 1.77 2.32
N PHE A 207 22.64 1.56 1.09
CA PHE A 207 21.64 2.42 0.49
C PHE A 207 20.29 2.29 1.25
N GLU A 208 19.90 1.06 1.61
CA GLU A 208 18.70 0.84 2.44
C GLU A 208 18.80 1.60 3.78
N ALA A 209 19.95 1.56 4.43
CA ALA A 209 20.19 2.30 5.67
C ALA A 209 20.01 3.82 5.48
N ASN A 210 20.44 4.39 4.36
CA ASN A 210 20.24 5.80 4.03
C ASN A 210 18.75 6.15 3.85
N PHE A 211 17.98 5.26 3.19
CA PHE A 211 16.53 5.42 3.06
C PHE A 211 15.82 5.34 4.41
N MET A 212 16.11 4.29 5.19
CA MET A 212 15.53 4.09 6.52
C MET A 212 15.84 5.22 7.48
N TYR A 213 17.03 5.84 7.39
CA TYR A 213 17.38 7.01 8.18
C TYR A 213 16.39 8.17 7.93
N GLU A 214 16.10 8.48 6.65
CA GLU A 214 15.18 9.56 6.32
C GLU A 214 13.74 9.27 6.75
N LEU A 215 13.27 8.04 6.57
CA LEU A 215 11.95 7.62 7.05
C LEU A 215 11.80 7.87 8.55
N ILE A 216 12.73 7.30 9.33
CA ILE A 216 12.66 7.35 10.80
C ILE A 216 12.83 8.79 11.31
N ARG A 217 13.73 9.56 10.72
CA ARG A 217 13.95 10.97 11.07
C ARG A 217 12.69 11.82 10.90
N GLN A 218 11.86 11.50 9.91
CA GLN A 218 10.61 12.20 9.61
C GLN A 218 9.38 11.60 10.30
N GLY A 219 9.55 10.52 11.07
CA GLY A 219 8.47 9.89 11.85
C GLY A 219 7.75 8.76 11.14
N ALA A 220 8.09 8.43 9.89
CA ALA A 220 7.67 7.17 9.27
C ALA A 220 8.46 6.02 9.89
N ARG A 221 7.78 5.08 10.52
CA ARG A 221 8.44 4.02 11.32
C ARG A 221 8.84 2.80 10.51
N THR A 222 8.16 2.59 9.41
CA THR A 222 8.33 1.43 8.54
C THR A 222 8.23 1.87 7.08
N PRO A 223 8.94 1.19 6.17
CA PRO A 223 8.62 1.30 4.75
C PRO A 223 7.25 0.68 4.47
N ALA A 224 6.66 1.04 3.35
CA ALA A 224 5.37 0.53 2.90
C ALA A 224 5.44 -0.97 2.55
N PHE A 225 6.60 -1.40 2.07
CA PHE A 225 6.91 -2.80 1.70
C PHE A 225 8.41 -3.08 1.88
N GLY A 226 8.83 -4.32 1.65
CA GLY A 226 10.25 -4.68 1.66
C GLY A 226 11.00 -3.95 0.56
N THR A 227 11.93 -3.08 0.94
CA THR A 227 12.71 -2.26 0.00
C THR A 227 13.49 -3.12 -1.00
N ILE A 228 13.49 -2.72 -2.25
CA ILE A 228 14.25 -3.36 -3.33
C ILE A 228 15.38 -2.42 -3.71
N LEU A 229 16.61 -2.91 -3.60
CA LEU A 229 17.84 -2.21 -3.97
C LEU A 229 18.72 -3.18 -4.73
N ALA A 230 18.66 -3.11 -6.05
CA ALA A 230 19.19 -4.12 -6.94
C ALA A 230 20.24 -3.55 -7.89
N SER A 231 21.46 -4.05 -7.80
CA SER A 231 22.58 -3.66 -8.68
C SER A 231 22.94 -4.78 -9.67
N GLY A 232 23.42 -4.40 -10.86
CA GLY A 232 23.83 -5.36 -11.88
C GLY A 232 22.71 -6.33 -12.27
N ASP A 233 23.00 -7.63 -12.31
CA ASP A 233 22.03 -8.68 -12.69
C ASP A 233 20.91 -8.88 -11.66
N SER A 234 21.10 -8.52 -10.38
CA SER A 234 20.00 -8.51 -9.40
C SER A 234 18.85 -7.59 -9.81
N ALA A 235 19.12 -6.51 -10.55
CA ALA A 235 18.11 -5.58 -11.05
C ALA A 235 17.14 -6.22 -12.06
N THR A 236 17.38 -7.45 -12.51
CA THR A 236 16.48 -8.21 -13.36
C THR A 236 15.51 -9.12 -12.58
N ILE A 237 15.58 -9.10 -11.25
CA ILE A 237 14.68 -9.81 -10.35
C ILE A 237 13.68 -8.80 -9.77
N LEU A 238 12.40 -8.94 -10.12
CA LEU A 238 11.39 -7.92 -9.82
C LEU A 238 11.26 -7.58 -8.32
N HIS A 239 11.21 -8.59 -7.46
CA HIS A 239 11.09 -8.44 -6.01
C HIS A 239 12.36 -8.89 -5.29
N TYR A 240 13.50 -8.32 -5.68
CA TYR A 240 14.79 -8.58 -5.04
C TYR A 240 14.89 -7.79 -3.71
N VAL A 241 14.78 -8.49 -2.60
CA VAL A 241 14.79 -7.91 -1.24
C VAL A 241 15.98 -8.36 -0.39
N GLU A 242 16.92 -9.09 -0.97
CA GLU A 242 18.11 -9.54 -0.24
C GLU A 242 19.06 -8.39 0.07
N ASN A 243 19.19 -7.42 -0.84
CA ASN A 243 19.96 -6.17 -0.70
C ASN A 243 21.37 -6.39 -0.15
N ASN A 244 22.05 -7.45 -0.61
CA ASN A 244 23.31 -7.89 0.01
C ASN A 244 24.52 -7.86 -0.92
N ARG A 245 24.38 -7.42 -2.17
CA ARG A 245 25.50 -7.31 -3.12
C ARG A 245 26.29 -6.04 -2.91
N GLN A 246 27.56 -6.10 -3.26
CA GLN A 246 28.45 -4.95 -3.36
C GLN A 246 28.37 -4.38 -4.77
N THR A 247 28.10 -3.08 -4.88
CA THR A 247 27.99 -2.38 -6.17
C THR A 247 29.37 -2.18 -6.80
N GLU A 248 29.40 -2.21 -8.12
CA GLU A 248 30.63 -2.01 -8.92
C GLU A 248 30.56 -0.70 -9.70
N ASP A 249 31.73 -0.18 -10.09
CA ASP A 249 31.80 1.02 -10.94
C ASP A 249 31.13 0.77 -12.31
N GLY A 250 30.33 1.71 -12.74
CA GLY A 250 29.58 1.61 -14.02
C GLY A 250 28.28 0.80 -13.94
N GLN A 251 27.90 0.22 -12.80
CA GLN A 251 26.60 -0.40 -12.61
C GLN A 251 25.48 0.63 -12.36
N LEU A 252 24.26 0.25 -12.74
CA LEU A 252 23.05 0.91 -12.29
C LEU A 252 22.59 0.29 -10.96
N LEU A 253 21.98 1.12 -10.12
CA LEU A 253 21.18 0.71 -8.97
C LEU A 253 19.72 0.99 -9.30
N LEU A 254 18.92 -0.06 -9.42
CA LEU A 254 17.46 0.03 -9.43
C LEU A 254 17.00 0.00 -7.98
N LEU A 255 16.21 0.98 -7.61
CA LEU A 255 15.51 1.00 -6.33
C LEU A 255 13.99 1.00 -6.55
N ASP A 256 13.29 0.33 -5.62
CA ASP A 256 11.85 0.31 -5.54
C ASP A 256 11.46 0.28 -4.07
N LEU A 257 10.84 1.37 -3.62
CA LEU A 257 10.63 1.64 -2.21
C LEU A 257 9.59 2.73 -1.98
N GLY A 258 9.02 2.73 -0.79
CA GLY A 258 8.04 3.74 -0.39
C GLY A 258 7.92 3.85 1.11
N ALA A 259 7.57 5.04 1.60
CA ALA A 259 7.23 5.26 2.99
C ALA A 259 5.77 4.87 3.28
N ASP A 260 5.52 4.33 4.48
CA ASP A 260 4.18 4.28 5.09
C ASP A 260 4.02 5.50 6.01
N TRP A 261 3.13 6.41 5.65
CA TRP A 261 2.80 7.57 6.47
C TRP A 261 1.37 7.52 6.99
N GLU A 262 1.23 7.23 8.28
CA GLU A 262 -0.08 7.09 8.94
C GLU A 262 -1.01 6.08 8.23
N GLY A 263 -0.42 5.00 7.71
CA GLY A 263 -1.10 3.93 7.02
C GLY A 263 -1.24 4.09 5.50
N TYR A 264 -0.90 5.27 4.94
CA TYR A 264 -0.90 5.48 3.49
C TYR A 264 0.48 5.29 2.90
N CYS A 265 0.55 4.56 1.80
CA CYS A 265 1.76 4.14 1.14
C CYS A 265 2.15 5.09 0.00
N ALA A 266 3.45 5.22 -0.23
CA ALA A 266 4.04 5.61 -1.50
C ALA A 266 4.66 4.38 -2.16
N ASP A 267 4.81 4.41 -3.48
CA ASP A 267 5.46 3.37 -4.29
C ASP A 267 6.23 4.01 -5.42
N ILE A 268 7.56 4.00 -5.31
CA ILE A 268 8.43 4.74 -6.23
C ILE A 268 9.61 3.87 -6.65
N SER A 269 9.72 3.61 -7.95
CA SER A 269 10.95 3.07 -8.51
C SER A 269 11.75 4.17 -9.22
N ARG A 270 13.05 4.15 -9.00
CA ARG A 270 14.05 4.93 -9.74
C ARG A 270 15.25 4.06 -10.07
N THR A 271 15.98 4.46 -11.08
CA THR A 271 17.24 3.80 -11.45
C THR A 271 18.30 4.86 -11.73
N PHE A 272 19.46 4.74 -11.11
CA PHE A 272 20.56 5.67 -11.31
C PHE A 272 21.93 4.96 -11.34
N PRO A 273 22.95 5.53 -12.03
CA PRO A 273 24.29 4.97 -12.03
C PRO A 273 24.97 5.17 -10.67
N VAL A 274 25.56 4.11 -10.13
CA VAL A 274 26.21 4.14 -8.80
C VAL A 274 27.33 5.20 -8.72
N ASN A 275 28.04 5.44 -9.85
CA ASN A 275 29.10 6.44 -9.95
C ASN A 275 28.60 7.82 -10.44
N GLY A 276 27.29 8.02 -10.58
CA GLY A 276 26.69 9.27 -11.01
C GLY A 276 26.74 9.54 -12.51
N LYS A 277 27.15 8.57 -13.36
CA LYS A 277 27.25 8.77 -14.81
C LYS A 277 26.73 7.59 -15.61
N PHE A 278 25.73 7.83 -16.44
CA PHE A 278 25.20 6.82 -17.37
C PHE A 278 26.22 6.50 -18.48
N THR A 279 26.40 5.23 -18.79
CA THR A 279 27.04 4.81 -20.04
C THR A 279 26.11 5.09 -21.22
N ALA A 280 26.66 5.18 -22.45
CA ALA A 280 25.83 5.39 -23.64
C ALA A 280 24.72 4.33 -23.81
N ARG A 281 25.01 3.06 -23.49
CA ARG A 281 24.04 1.96 -23.57
C ARG A 281 22.93 2.11 -22.51
N GLN A 282 23.31 2.41 -21.28
CA GLN A 282 22.37 2.65 -20.19
C GLN A 282 21.46 3.84 -20.47
N ALA A 283 22.01 4.95 -21.02
CA ALA A 283 21.24 6.12 -21.38
C ALA A 283 20.18 5.84 -22.46
N VAL A 284 20.49 5.02 -23.47
CA VAL A 284 19.53 4.59 -24.50
C VAL A 284 18.38 3.79 -23.85
N LEU A 285 18.71 2.77 -23.06
CA LEU A 285 17.70 1.93 -22.42
C LEU A 285 16.84 2.71 -21.39
N TYR A 286 17.49 3.57 -20.61
CA TYR A 286 16.82 4.44 -19.65
C TYR A 286 15.82 5.38 -20.33
N SER A 287 16.23 5.99 -21.45
CA SER A 287 15.37 6.88 -22.23
C SER A 287 14.14 6.15 -22.78
N ILE A 288 14.27 4.88 -23.17
CA ILE A 288 13.13 4.06 -23.61
C ILE A 288 12.16 3.85 -22.44
N VAL A 289 12.65 3.51 -21.24
CA VAL A 289 11.77 3.32 -20.07
C VAL A 289 11.11 4.64 -19.64
N LEU A 290 11.87 5.75 -19.68
CA LEU A 290 11.35 7.07 -19.34
C LEU A 290 10.23 7.51 -20.30
N GLU A 291 10.39 7.26 -21.60
CA GLU A 291 9.35 7.60 -22.58
C GLU A 291 8.13 6.67 -22.45
N ALA A 292 8.32 5.38 -22.12
CA ALA A 292 7.22 4.47 -21.80
C ALA A 292 6.40 4.98 -20.59
N ASN A 293 7.06 5.47 -19.53
CA ASN A 293 6.41 6.07 -18.37
C ASN A 293 5.60 7.32 -18.78
N ARG A 294 6.16 8.19 -19.62
CA ARG A 294 5.45 9.38 -20.14
C ARG A 294 4.24 9.02 -20.99
N CYS A 295 4.37 8.05 -21.90
CA CYS A 295 3.26 7.58 -22.73
C CYS A 295 2.11 7.01 -21.86
N ALA A 296 2.45 6.21 -20.84
CA ALA A 296 1.48 5.63 -19.92
C ALA A 296 0.74 6.72 -19.11
N ILE A 297 1.47 7.69 -18.55
CA ILE A 297 0.90 8.83 -17.81
C ILE A 297 -0.02 9.66 -18.74
N ALA A 298 0.41 9.97 -19.95
CA ALA A 298 -0.38 10.75 -20.91
C ALA A 298 -1.67 10.04 -21.32
N PHE A 299 -1.69 8.71 -21.30
CA PHE A 299 -2.88 7.91 -21.62
C PHE A 299 -3.84 7.74 -20.44
N ALA A 300 -3.35 7.84 -19.19
CA ALA A 300 -4.12 7.66 -17.98
C ALA A 300 -5.21 8.75 -17.80
N LYS A 301 -6.49 8.34 -17.80
CA LYS A 301 -7.65 9.22 -17.69
C LYS A 301 -8.89 8.44 -17.26
N PRO A 302 -10.00 9.11 -16.88
CA PRO A 302 -11.25 8.41 -16.61
C PRO A 302 -11.71 7.54 -17.77
N GLY A 303 -12.19 6.33 -17.45
CA GLY A 303 -12.74 5.38 -18.40
C GLY A 303 -11.75 4.37 -18.99
N VAL A 304 -10.42 4.59 -18.88
CA VAL A 304 -9.43 3.57 -19.22
C VAL A 304 -9.20 2.62 -18.05
N THR A 305 -8.69 1.43 -18.33
CA THR A 305 -8.31 0.44 -17.30
C THR A 305 -6.79 0.40 -17.10
N GLN A 306 -6.32 -0.18 -15.99
CA GLN A 306 -4.88 -0.43 -15.79
C GLN A 306 -4.31 -1.37 -16.86
N ASN A 307 -5.12 -2.33 -17.34
CA ASN A 307 -4.73 -3.21 -18.44
C ASN A 307 -4.59 -2.45 -19.77
N ASP A 308 -5.45 -1.46 -20.07
CA ASP A 308 -5.30 -0.61 -21.26
C ASP A 308 -3.98 0.18 -21.22
N ILE A 309 -3.60 0.71 -20.04
CA ILE A 309 -2.32 1.40 -19.85
C ILE A 309 -1.15 0.46 -20.12
N ASN A 310 -1.22 -0.79 -19.63
CA ASN A 310 -0.19 -1.79 -19.89
C ASN A 310 -0.04 -2.11 -21.39
N GLU A 311 -1.12 -2.17 -22.14
CA GLU A 311 -1.08 -2.42 -23.60
C GLU A 311 -0.41 -1.25 -24.36
N ILE A 312 -0.59 0.00 -23.92
CA ILE A 312 0.12 1.16 -24.48
C ILE A 312 1.64 1.03 -24.28
N VAL A 313 2.07 0.62 -23.07
CA VAL A 313 3.51 0.39 -22.79
C VAL A 313 4.08 -0.73 -23.65
N LYS A 314 3.36 -1.86 -23.81
CA LYS A 314 3.80 -2.96 -24.68
C LYS A 314 3.92 -2.54 -26.14
N ALA A 315 2.94 -1.77 -26.64
CA ALA A 315 2.98 -1.26 -28.01
C ALA A 315 4.22 -0.36 -28.23
N TYR A 316 4.47 0.58 -27.32
CA TYR A 316 5.65 1.44 -27.37
C TYR A 316 6.96 0.63 -27.29
N TYR A 317 7.07 -0.33 -26.38
CA TYR A 317 8.25 -1.20 -26.29
C TYR A 317 8.47 -2.03 -27.56
N THR A 318 7.40 -2.48 -28.21
CA THR A 318 7.52 -3.22 -29.48
C THR A 318 8.24 -2.38 -30.54
N GLU A 319 7.89 -1.11 -30.68
CA GLU A 319 8.52 -0.19 -31.63
C GLU A 319 9.96 0.15 -31.19
N ALA A 320 10.16 0.62 -29.98
CA ALA A 320 11.45 1.11 -29.50
C ALA A 320 12.51 -0.02 -29.42
N LEU A 321 12.13 -1.21 -28.96
CA LEU A 321 13.07 -2.35 -28.87
C LEU A 321 13.41 -2.94 -30.24
N THR A 322 12.50 -2.85 -31.21
CA THR A 322 12.78 -3.22 -32.62
C THR A 322 13.75 -2.22 -33.25
N GLU A 323 13.57 -0.91 -33.00
CA GLU A 323 14.46 0.15 -33.55
C GLU A 323 15.91 -0.02 -33.08
N ILE A 324 16.12 -0.37 -31.81
CA ILE A 324 17.47 -0.62 -31.29
C ILE A 324 18.00 -2.05 -31.57
N GLY A 325 17.22 -2.88 -32.29
CA GLY A 325 17.61 -4.24 -32.68
C GLY A 325 17.64 -5.26 -31.54
N LEU A 326 16.99 -4.98 -30.40
CA LEU A 326 16.93 -5.87 -29.25
C LEU A 326 15.91 -7.00 -29.47
N ILE A 327 14.84 -6.71 -30.22
CA ILE A 327 13.83 -7.70 -30.63
C ILE A 327 13.63 -7.65 -32.16
N THR A 328 13.07 -8.73 -32.71
CA THR A 328 12.73 -8.84 -34.13
C THR A 328 11.23 -9.10 -34.34
N LYS A 329 10.51 -9.47 -33.27
CA LYS A 329 9.08 -9.81 -33.29
C LYS A 329 8.41 -9.25 -32.02
N PRO A 330 7.14 -8.84 -32.11
CA PRO A 330 6.41 -8.26 -30.97
C PRO A 330 6.36 -9.18 -29.74
N GLU A 331 6.26 -10.50 -29.93
CA GLU A 331 6.16 -11.47 -28.84
C GLU A 331 7.44 -11.51 -27.97
N GLU A 332 8.57 -11.06 -28.50
CA GLU A 332 9.84 -11.04 -27.78
C GLU A 332 9.91 -9.93 -26.74
N VAL A 333 8.96 -8.94 -26.73
CA VAL A 333 8.84 -7.92 -25.67
C VAL A 333 8.71 -8.57 -24.31
N ALA A 334 7.94 -9.67 -24.18
CA ALA A 334 7.74 -10.38 -22.94
C ALA A 334 9.03 -10.95 -22.32
N ARG A 335 10.13 -11.02 -23.07
CA ARG A 335 11.45 -11.42 -22.55
C ARG A 335 12.07 -10.33 -21.68
N TYR A 336 11.79 -9.08 -21.98
CA TYR A 336 12.42 -7.90 -21.36
C TYR A 336 11.45 -7.07 -20.52
N TYR A 337 10.13 -7.28 -20.69
CA TYR A 337 9.06 -6.67 -19.92
C TYR A 337 8.01 -7.72 -19.54
N TYR A 338 8.03 -8.17 -18.28
CA TYR A 338 7.28 -9.33 -17.82
C TYR A 338 6.43 -9.10 -16.56
N HIS A 339 6.01 -7.86 -16.33
CA HIS A 339 5.05 -7.48 -15.28
C HIS A 339 4.00 -6.50 -15.80
N GLY A 340 3.02 -6.17 -14.97
CA GLY A 340 2.03 -5.13 -15.29
C GLY A 340 2.60 -3.74 -15.06
N CYS A 341 2.08 -2.73 -15.76
CA CYS A 341 2.53 -1.35 -15.68
C CYS A 341 1.89 -0.55 -14.54
N ALA A 342 0.86 -1.09 -13.87
CA ALA A 342 0.05 -0.30 -12.93
C ALA A 342 -0.68 -1.20 -11.92
N HIS A 343 -0.81 -0.70 -10.71
CA HIS A 343 -1.71 -1.23 -9.67
C HIS A 343 -2.26 -0.10 -8.80
N SER A 344 -3.36 -0.36 -8.10
CA SER A 344 -3.95 0.61 -7.17
C SER A 344 -3.04 0.83 -5.96
N LEU A 345 -2.99 2.07 -5.46
CA LEU A 345 -2.19 2.47 -4.30
C LEU A 345 -3.05 3.21 -3.28
N GLY A 346 -2.77 3.03 -2.00
CA GLY A 346 -3.49 3.73 -0.92
C GLY A 346 -3.07 3.31 0.48
N LEU A 347 -3.98 2.71 1.24
CA LEU A 347 -3.68 2.13 2.56
C LEU A 347 -2.86 0.84 2.45
N ASP A 348 -2.94 0.16 1.33
CA ASP A 348 -2.06 -0.93 0.95
C ASP A 348 -1.24 -0.51 -0.27
N VAL A 349 -0.05 -1.06 -0.45
CA VAL A 349 0.79 -0.82 -1.64
C VAL A 349 0.07 -1.36 -2.87
N HIS A 350 -0.36 -2.61 -2.84
CA HIS A 350 -1.31 -3.17 -3.80
C HIS A 350 -2.71 -3.00 -3.22
N ASP A 351 -3.25 -1.77 -3.34
CA ASP A 351 -4.53 -1.42 -2.74
C ASP A 351 -5.71 -2.02 -3.50
N VAL A 352 -6.88 -1.85 -2.91
CA VAL A 352 -8.15 -2.39 -3.41
C VAL A 352 -8.49 -1.87 -4.81
N GLY A 353 -8.97 -2.75 -5.66
CA GLY A 353 -9.35 -2.45 -7.05
C GLY A 353 -9.17 -3.68 -7.96
N ASP A 354 -9.81 -3.61 -9.12
CA ASP A 354 -9.67 -4.60 -10.19
C ASP A 354 -8.99 -3.93 -11.38
N LYS A 355 -7.99 -4.58 -11.98
CA LYS A 355 -7.22 -4.07 -13.12
C LYS A 355 -8.07 -3.85 -14.38
N ASP A 356 -9.18 -4.56 -14.49
CA ASP A 356 -10.16 -4.43 -15.58
C ASP A 356 -11.25 -3.40 -15.31
N GLN A 357 -11.30 -2.86 -14.09
CA GLN A 357 -12.29 -1.85 -13.72
C GLN A 357 -11.87 -0.47 -14.22
N PRO A 358 -12.75 0.27 -14.94
CA PRO A 358 -12.44 1.61 -15.42
C PRO A 358 -11.98 2.54 -14.30
N LEU A 359 -10.90 3.27 -14.54
CA LEU A 359 -10.41 4.32 -13.66
C LEU A 359 -11.42 5.46 -13.60
N VAL A 360 -11.60 6.03 -12.42
CA VAL A 360 -12.49 7.18 -12.17
C VAL A 360 -11.76 8.22 -11.33
N PRO A 361 -12.22 9.49 -11.29
CA PRO A 361 -11.60 10.52 -10.46
C PRO A 361 -11.43 10.09 -8.99
N GLY A 362 -10.26 10.38 -8.42
CA GLY A 362 -9.88 9.99 -7.06
C GLY A 362 -9.19 8.62 -6.94
N VAL A 363 -9.18 7.79 -7.97
CA VAL A 363 -8.37 6.57 -7.97
C VAL A 363 -6.89 6.94 -8.03
N VAL A 364 -6.09 6.39 -7.11
CA VAL A 364 -4.62 6.47 -7.14
C VAL A 364 -4.08 5.16 -7.66
N THR A 365 -3.13 5.23 -8.59
CA THR A 365 -2.48 4.07 -9.20
C THR A 365 -1.02 4.38 -9.50
N THR A 366 -0.18 3.36 -9.53
CA THR A 366 1.21 3.45 -10.01
C THR A 366 1.27 3.47 -11.53
N ILE A 367 2.37 3.99 -12.08
CA ILE A 367 2.79 3.83 -13.47
C ILE A 367 4.26 3.43 -13.46
N GLU A 368 4.55 2.16 -13.71
CA GLU A 368 5.83 1.51 -13.39
C GLU A 368 6.46 0.72 -14.55
N PRO A 369 6.58 1.25 -15.77
CA PRO A 369 7.24 0.50 -16.83
C PRO A 369 8.70 0.20 -16.50
N GLY A 370 9.18 -1.00 -16.88
CA GLY A 370 10.56 -1.42 -16.70
C GLY A 370 11.10 -2.19 -17.89
N LEU A 371 12.43 -2.29 -17.99
CA LEU A 371 13.14 -3.16 -18.92
C LEU A 371 14.24 -3.92 -18.18
N TYR A 372 14.31 -5.23 -18.41
CA TYR A 372 15.21 -6.13 -17.71
C TYR A 372 15.99 -6.99 -18.69
N ILE A 373 17.27 -6.67 -18.87
CA ILE A 373 18.14 -7.28 -19.89
C ILE A 373 19.19 -8.10 -19.14
N ALA A 374 18.87 -9.35 -18.86
CA ALA A 374 19.71 -10.24 -18.04
C ALA A 374 21.09 -10.46 -18.70
N GLU A 375 21.15 -10.50 -20.03
CA GLU A 375 22.40 -10.70 -20.77
C GLU A 375 23.39 -9.53 -20.61
N GLU A 376 22.90 -8.35 -20.26
CA GLU A 376 23.70 -7.15 -20.02
C GLU A 376 23.83 -6.82 -18.52
N GLY A 377 23.11 -7.53 -17.64
CA GLY A 377 23.04 -7.22 -16.22
C GLY A 377 22.40 -5.85 -15.96
N ILE A 378 21.42 -5.47 -16.78
CA ILE A 378 20.74 -4.16 -16.70
C ILE A 378 19.26 -4.37 -16.41
N GLY A 379 18.79 -3.82 -15.30
CA GLY A 379 17.38 -3.61 -14.99
C GLY A 379 17.11 -2.14 -14.76
N ILE A 380 16.04 -1.62 -15.35
CA ILE A 380 15.59 -0.23 -15.24
C ILE A 380 14.10 -0.23 -15.00
N ARG A 381 13.64 0.44 -13.94
CA ARG A 381 12.23 0.75 -13.68
C ARG A 381 12.12 2.21 -13.30
N ILE A 382 11.11 2.89 -13.83
CA ILE A 382 10.76 4.27 -13.49
C ILE A 382 9.28 4.26 -13.16
N GLU A 383 8.96 4.55 -11.92
CA GLU A 383 7.62 4.48 -11.37
C GLU A 383 7.20 5.78 -10.74
N ASP A 384 5.99 6.18 -11.05
CA ASP A 384 5.34 7.34 -10.47
C ASP A 384 3.96 6.98 -9.93
N ASP A 385 3.61 7.59 -8.80
CA ASP A 385 2.24 7.57 -8.26
C ASP A 385 1.41 8.67 -8.93
N ILE A 386 0.25 8.29 -9.47
CA ILE A 386 -0.68 9.23 -10.10
C ILE A 386 -2.06 9.17 -9.45
N VAL A 387 -2.79 10.28 -9.47
CA VAL A 387 -4.23 10.32 -9.15
C VAL A 387 -5.02 10.69 -10.40
N ILE A 388 -6.09 9.95 -10.65
CA ILE A 388 -7.02 10.24 -11.76
C ILE A 388 -7.85 11.48 -11.40
N THR A 389 -7.88 12.44 -12.33
CA THR A 389 -8.67 13.68 -12.24
C THR A 389 -9.92 13.59 -13.12
N GLU A 390 -10.71 14.65 -13.22
CA GLU A 390 -11.91 14.68 -14.08
C GLU A 390 -11.60 14.51 -15.58
N THR A 391 -10.40 14.87 -16.03
CA THR A 391 -10.07 14.91 -17.46
C THR A 391 -8.78 14.16 -17.85
N GLY A 392 -8.00 13.70 -16.89
CA GLY A 392 -6.71 13.04 -17.09
C GLY A 392 -6.17 12.50 -15.77
N CYS A 393 -4.90 12.75 -15.48
CA CYS A 393 -4.29 12.42 -14.19
C CYS A 393 -3.35 13.55 -13.71
N GLU A 394 -3.05 13.53 -12.42
CA GLU A 394 -2.00 14.32 -11.80
C GLU A 394 -0.90 13.37 -11.29
N VAL A 395 0.36 13.69 -11.57
CA VAL A 395 1.52 12.94 -11.07
C VAL A 395 1.83 13.44 -9.67
N LEU A 396 1.59 12.61 -8.65
CA LEU A 396 1.82 12.95 -7.24
C LEU A 396 3.30 13.01 -6.90
N SER A 397 4.14 12.26 -7.63
CA SER A 397 5.59 12.13 -7.49
C SER A 397 6.39 13.00 -8.49
N ALA A 398 5.77 14.04 -9.05
CA ALA A 398 6.38 14.85 -10.11
C ALA A 398 7.71 15.52 -9.71
N ASP A 399 7.91 15.79 -8.42
CA ASP A 399 9.12 16.44 -7.90
C ASP A 399 10.33 15.49 -7.82
N ILE A 400 10.12 14.18 -7.86
CA ILE A 400 11.20 13.19 -7.79
C ILE A 400 11.92 13.11 -9.13
N ILE A 401 13.19 13.48 -9.15
CA ILE A 401 13.99 13.55 -10.38
C ILE A 401 14.04 12.21 -11.12
N LYS A 402 13.90 12.27 -12.46
CA LYS A 402 13.96 11.11 -13.33
C LYS A 402 14.61 11.41 -14.71
N GLU A 403 14.98 12.66 -14.98
CA GLU A 403 15.72 13.00 -16.21
C GLU A 403 17.19 12.65 -16.05
N ILE A 404 17.82 12.06 -17.07
CA ILE A 404 19.24 11.69 -17.05
C ILE A 404 20.12 12.89 -16.65
N ALA A 405 19.87 14.05 -17.25
CA ALA A 405 20.65 15.25 -16.98
C ALA A 405 20.52 15.73 -15.53
N ASP A 406 19.32 15.63 -14.95
CA ASP A 406 19.06 16.04 -13.56
C ASP A 406 19.69 15.08 -12.57
N ILE A 407 19.61 13.75 -12.82
CA ILE A 407 20.24 12.71 -12.00
C ILE A 407 21.77 12.93 -12.00
N GLU A 408 22.39 13.05 -13.18
CA GLU A 408 23.83 13.26 -13.28
C GLU A 408 24.28 14.57 -12.63
N ALA A 409 23.51 15.66 -12.80
CA ALA A 409 23.79 16.94 -12.16
C ALA A 409 23.65 16.91 -10.64
N PHE A 410 22.65 16.17 -10.13
CA PHE A 410 22.43 16.00 -8.70
C PHE A 410 23.54 15.19 -8.05
N MET A 411 23.98 14.12 -8.69
CA MET A 411 25.04 13.23 -8.18
C MET A 411 26.46 13.80 -8.35
N ALA A 412 26.66 14.76 -9.22
CA ALA A 412 27.96 15.42 -9.44
C ALA A 412 28.37 16.40 -8.28
N LYS A 413 27.46 16.66 -7.33
CA LYS A 413 27.69 17.53 -6.17
C LYS A 413 28.25 16.74 -5.01
#